data_3456018a08090312f233e65e0b85c065
#
_entry.id   3456018a08090312f233e65e0b85c065
#
_cell.length_a   1.000
_cell.length_b   1.000
_cell.length_c   1.000
_cell.angle_alpha   90.00
_cell.angle_beta   90.00
_cell.angle_gamma   90.00
#
_symmetry.space_group_name_H-M   'P 1'
#
loop_
_entity.id
_entity.type
_entity.pdbx_description
1 polymer ?
#
loop_
_entity_poly.entity_id
_entity_poly.type
_entity_poly.pdbx_seq_one_letter_code
_entity_poly.pdbx_strand_id
1 'polypeptide(L)'
;EAGAVIPRSGPTLVVANPPYGVIDGLVLCALMAEVRSDYKIITHRVLKQAPATMDKILPIDFDETEAALATNIETRQDAAAYLRDGGAVIIFPAGAISLAPKLVGDAYDKEWKTFAAKLATQQDTVTVPFLFSGQNSLLFQAARKISLTLAYSLMFREICKLIGSTVSLTMRRPVHADELKALGNRKAATQYLRDRTYGIL
;
A
#
# COMPACT_ATOMS: atom_id res chain seq x y z
N GLU A 1 -10.79 9.19 -12.02
CA GLU A 1 -10.62 10.17 -13.11
C GLU A 1 -10.90 9.46 -14.45
N ALA A 2 -11.60 10.12 -15.37
CA ALA A 2 -11.92 9.53 -16.67
C ALA A 2 -10.62 9.23 -17.46
N GLY A 3 -10.49 8.00 -17.96
CA GLY A 3 -9.34 7.56 -18.77
C GLY A 3 -8.16 6.96 -18.00
N ALA A 4 -8.22 6.89 -16.68
CA ALA A 4 -7.19 6.19 -15.92
C ALA A 4 -7.38 4.67 -16.03
N VAL A 5 -6.33 3.94 -16.42
CA VAL A 5 -6.37 2.49 -16.61
C VAL A 5 -5.15 1.85 -15.93
N ILE A 6 -5.36 0.74 -15.25
CA ILE A 6 -4.26 -0.09 -14.74
C ILE A 6 -3.61 -0.81 -15.93
N PRO A 7 -2.27 -0.71 -16.11
CA PRO A 7 -1.58 -1.43 -17.17
C PRO A 7 -1.76 -2.95 -17.07
N ARG A 8 -2.11 -3.60 -18.17
CA ARG A 8 -2.27 -5.07 -18.22
C ARG A 8 -0.95 -5.83 -18.31
N SER A 9 0.14 -5.13 -18.56
CA SER A 9 1.51 -5.68 -18.64
C SER A 9 2.54 -4.59 -18.42
N GLY A 10 3.78 -4.98 -18.21
CA GLY A 10 4.90 -4.07 -17.93
C GLY A 10 4.99 -3.63 -16.46
N PRO A 11 6.11 -2.98 -16.09
CA PRO A 11 6.38 -2.61 -14.71
C PRO A 11 5.30 -1.69 -14.15
N THR A 12 4.53 -2.18 -13.19
CA THR A 12 3.40 -1.43 -12.61
C THR A 12 3.52 -1.40 -11.10
N LEU A 13 3.57 -0.20 -10.53
CA LEU A 13 3.56 0.01 -9.10
C LEU A 13 2.19 0.54 -8.66
N VAL A 14 1.50 -0.18 -7.80
CA VAL A 14 0.27 0.29 -7.16
C VAL A 14 0.59 0.84 -5.79
N VAL A 15 0.23 2.09 -5.53
CA VAL A 15 0.40 2.75 -4.23
C VAL A 15 -0.95 3.17 -3.67
N ALA A 16 -1.16 2.99 -2.37
CA ALA A 16 -2.41 3.39 -1.72
C ALA A 16 -2.20 3.73 -0.24
N ASN A 17 -3.16 4.46 0.32
CA ASN A 17 -3.32 4.61 1.77
C ASN A 17 -4.06 3.40 2.34
N PRO A 18 -3.73 2.90 3.55
CA PRO A 18 -4.42 1.77 4.18
C PRO A 18 -5.30 2.18 5.36
N PRO A 19 -6.52 2.76 5.18
CA PRO A 19 -7.37 3.15 6.29
C PRO A 19 -7.96 1.97 7.08
N TYR A 20 -8.12 0.81 6.44
CA TYR A 20 -8.72 -0.38 7.04
C TYR A 20 -7.72 -1.49 7.36
N GLY A 21 -6.48 -1.40 6.84
CA GLY A 21 -5.43 -2.38 7.05
C GLY A 21 -5.54 -3.59 6.13
N VAL A 22 -5.95 -4.75 6.66
CA VAL A 22 -6.00 -6.01 5.89
C VAL A 22 -6.95 -5.92 4.70
N ILE A 23 -8.10 -5.28 4.87
CA ILE A 23 -9.12 -5.16 3.82
C ILE A 23 -8.59 -4.40 2.61
N ASP A 24 -7.82 -3.34 2.82
CA ASP A 24 -7.25 -2.55 1.72
C ASP A 24 -6.38 -3.42 0.80
N GLY A 25 -5.55 -4.27 1.41
CA GLY A 25 -4.74 -5.23 0.68
C GLY A 25 -5.56 -6.25 -0.11
N LEU A 26 -6.61 -6.81 0.49
CA LEU A 26 -7.50 -7.77 -0.16
C LEU A 26 -8.27 -7.14 -1.34
N VAL A 27 -8.77 -5.92 -1.17
CA VAL A 27 -9.48 -5.19 -2.24
C VAL A 27 -8.55 -4.92 -3.42
N LEU A 28 -7.31 -4.44 -3.18
CA LEU A 28 -6.35 -4.22 -4.26
C LEU A 28 -5.92 -5.53 -4.93
N CYS A 29 -5.74 -6.61 -4.17
CA CYS A 29 -5.44 -7.92 -4.75
C CYS A 29 -6.58 -8.43 -5.64
N ALA A 30 -7.84 -8.29 -5.20
CA ALA A 30 -9.02 -8.66 -5.99
C ALA A 30 -9.10 -7.83 -7.28
N LEU A 31 -8.94 -6.52 -7.18
CA LEU A 31 -8.92 -5.62 -8.33
C LEU A 31 -7.79 -5.97 -9.32
N MET A 32 -6.59 -6.23 -8.83
CA MET A 32 -5.46 -6.61 -9.67
C MET A 32 -5.67 -7.96 -10.35
N ALA A 33 -6.27 -8.94 -9.66
CA ALA A 33 -6.57 -10.25 -10.22
C ALA A 33 -7.52 -10.19 -11.43
N GLU A 34 -8.42 -9.21 -11.48
CA GLU A 34 -9.29 -8.95 -12.64
C GLU A 34 -8.53 -8.35 -13.84
N VAL A 35 -7.42 -7.67 -13.60
CA VAL A 35 -6.64 -6.97 -14.62
C VAL A 35 -5.48 -7.83 -15.14
N ARG A 36 -4.71 -8.43 -14.21
CA ARG A 36 -3.51 -9.23 -14.51
C ARG A 36 -3.17 -10.19 -13.35
N SER A 37 -2.66 -11.37 -13.68
CA SER A 37 -2.32 -12.40 -12.68
C SER A 37 -0.92 -12.25 -12.09
N ASP A 38 -0.02 -11.51 -12.74
CA ASP A 38 1.37 -11.30 -12.36
C ASP A 38 1.52 -10.08 -11.43
N TYR A 39 0.89 -10.14 -10.27
CA TYR A 39 1.05 -9.12 -9.23
C TYR A 39 1.55 -9.74 -7.92
N LYS A 40 2.26 -8.94 -7.14
CA LYS A 40 2.66 -9.24 -5.76
C LYS A 40 2.33 -8.07 -4.85
N ILE A 41 2.10 -8.36 -3.58
CA ILE A 41 1.80 -7.35 -2.56
C ILE A 41 2.84 -7.38 -1.44
N ILE A 42 3.36 -6.20 -1.10
CA ILE A 42 4.24 -6.01 0.05
C ILE A 42 3.36 -5.85 1.29
N THR A 43 3.37 -6.84 2.18
CA THR A 43 2.52 -6.86 3.38
C THR A 43 3.15 -7.65 4.52
N HIS A 44 2.50 -7.66 5.68
CA HIS A 44 3.00 -8.33 6.88
C HIS A 44 3.19 -9.83 6.65
N ARG A 45 4.34 -10.38 7.08
CA ARG A 45 4.75 -11.79 6.90
C ARG A 45 3.71 -12.82 7.36
N VAL A 46 2.89 -12.48 8.37
CA VAL A 46 1.82 -13.36 8.89
C VAL A 46 0.83 -13.77 7.79
N LEU A 47 0.55 -12.90 6.82
CA LEU A 47 -0.38 -13.21 5.73
C LEU A 47 0.19 -14.24 4.73
N LYS A 48 1.50 -14.49 4.73
CA LYS A 48 2.13 -15.54 3.92
C LYS A 48 1.78 -16.96 4.39
N GLN A 49 1.22 -17.09 5.60
CA GLN A 49 0.78 -18.39 6.13
C GLN A 49 -0.50 -18.92 5.46
N ALA A 50 -1.25 -18.08 4.75
CA ALA A 50 -2.43 -18.50 4.00
C ALA A 50 -2.02 -19.12 2.65
N PRO A 51 -2.26 -20.43 2.40
CA PRO A 51 -1.78 -21.11 1.20
C PRO A 51 -2.22 -20.46 -0.12
N ALA A 52 -3.43 -19.90 -0.15
CA ALA A 52 -4.01 -19.29 -1.34
C ALA A 52 -3.31 -17.97 -1.78
N THR A 53 -2.50 -17.36 -0.92
CA THR A 53 -1.88 -16.05 -1.18
C THR A 53 -0.37 -16.05 -1.04
N MET A 54 0.23 -17.17 -0.62
CA MET A 54 1.66 -17.23 -0.26
C MET A 54 2.60 -16.83 -1.40
N ASP A 55 2.26 -17.16 -2.65
CA ASP A 55 3.01 -16.83 -3.87
C ASP A 55 2.86 -15.36 -4.29
N LYS A 56 1.84 -14.67 -3.80
CA LYS A 56 1.57 -13.26 -4.09
C LYS A 56 2.21 -12.31 -3.07
N ILE A 57 2.68 -12.82 -1.92
CA ILE A 57 3.15 -11.99 -0.82
C ILE A 57 4.66 -11.79 -0.86
N LEU A 58 5.07 -10.54 -0.84
CA LEU A 58 6.41 -10.07 -0.52
C LEU A 58 6.41 -9.65 0.97
N PRO A 59 6.98 -10.47 1.87
CA PRO A 59 6.77 -10.33 3.30
C PRO A 59 7.57 -9.18 3.90
N ILE A 60 6.92 -8.33 4.71
CA ILE A 60 7.59 -7.38 5.61
C ILE A 60 7.44 -7.86 7.04
N ASP A 61 8.52 -7.76 7.79
CA ASP A 61 8.57 -8.00 9.22
C ASP A 61 8.74 -6.66 9.97
N PHE A 62 7.91 -6.42 10.96
CA PHE A 62 7.94 -5.19 11.77
C PHE A 62 8.66 -5.38 13.11
N ASP A 63 9.19 -6.57 13.39
CA ASP A 63 10.00 -6.82 14.56
C ASP A 63 11.35 -6.09 14.45
N GLU A 64 11.90 -5.68 15.59
CA GLU A 64 13.19 -5.00 15.67
C GLU A 64 14.33 -6.03 15.88
N THR A 65 14.42 -7.01 14.97
CA THR A 65 15.44 -8.08 15.02
C THR A 65 16.31 -8.05 13.75
N GLU A 66 17.51 -8.62 13.86
CA GLU A 66 18.40 -8.78 12.69
C GLU A 66 17.74 -9.66 11.60
N ALA A 67 17.01 -10.69 11.99
CA ALA A 67 16.27 -11.54 11.07
C ALA A 67 15.17 -10.76 10.31
N ALA A 68 14.44 -9.90 11.01
CA ALA A 68 13.44 -9.02 10.40
C ALA A 68 14.08 -8.02 9.43
N LEU A 69 15.25 -7.45 9.80
CA LEU A 69 15.99 -6.57 8.91
C LEU A 69 16.45 -7.28 7.63
N ALA A 70 16.99 -8.51 7.76
CA ALA A 70 17.41 -9.33 6.62
C ALA A 70 16.21 -9.62 5.69
N THR A 71 15.08 -10.09 6.23
CA THR A 71 13.83 -10.31 5.50
C THR A 71 13.38 -9.05 4.75
N ASN A 72 13.42 -7.90 5.41
CA ASN A 72 13.00 -6.63 4.82
C ASN A 72 13.93 -6.16 3.69
N ILE A 73 15.23 -6.45 3.77
CA ILE A 73 16.20 -6.16 2.70
C ILE A 73 15.92 -7.06 1.50
N GLU A 74 15.77 -8.37 1.72
CA GLU A 74 15.46 -9.35 0.68
C GLU A 74 14.15 -8.97 -0.04
N THR A 75 13.08 -8.75 0.70
CA THR A 75 11.79 -8.33 0.14
C THR A 75 11.89 -7.07 -0.73
N ARG A 76 12.72 -6.10 -0.33
CA ARG A 76 12.93 -4.89 -1.15
C ARG A 76 13.69 -5.17 -2.44
N GLN A 77 14.63 -6.12 -2.41
CA GLN A 77 15.36 -6.55 -3.59
C GLN A 77 14.44 -7.33 -4.54
N ASP A 78 13.65 -8.26 -4.00
CA ASP A 78 12.68 -9.05 -4.76
C ASP A 78 11.60 -8.18 -5.41
N ALA A 79 11.05 -7.22 -4.65
CA ALA A 79 10.08 -6.28 -5.19
C ALA A 79 10.65 -5.46 -6.35
N ALA A 80 11.90 -5.00 -6.20
CA ALA A 80 12.58 -4.22 -7.22
C ALA A 80 12.92 -5.06 -8.45
N ALA A 81 13.32 -6.31 -8.28
CA ALA A 81 13.58 -7.24 -9.37
C ALA A 81 12.28 -7.61 -10.10
N TYR A 82 11.24 -8.00 -9.35
CA TYR A 82 9.93 -8.38 -9.91
C TYR A 82 9.30 -7.26 -10.75
N LEU A 83 9.40 -6.02 -10.26
CA LEU A 83 8.93 -4.85 -11.00
C LEU A 83 9.73 -4.63 -12.29
N ARG A 84 11.07 -4.75 -12.23
CA ARG A 84 11.98 -4.60 -13.38
C ARG A 84 11.72 -5.65 -14.45
N ASP A 85 11.32 -6.86 -14.04
CA ASP A 85 10.98 -7.97 -14.93
C ASP A 85 9.56 -7.84 -15.54
N GLY A 86 8.89 -6.70 -15.34
CA GLY A 86 7.60 -6.38 -15.92
C GLY A 86 6.39 -6.74 -15.05
N GLY A 87 6.59 -7.25 -13.84
CA GLY A 87 5.51 -7.58 -12.90
C GLY A 87 4.84 -6.35 -12.27
N ALA A 88 3.74 -6.59 -11.57
CA ALA A 88 3.07 -5.55 -10.80
C ALA A 88 3.35 -5.71 -9.29
N VAL A 89 3.60 -4.60 -8.60
CA VAL A 89 3.84 -4.58 -7.15
C VAL A 89 2.86 -3.64 -6.47
N ILE A 90 2.17 -4.13 -5.44
CA ILE A 90 1.28 -3.33 -4.58
C ILE A 90 2.04 -2.98 -3.30
N ILE A 91 2.01 -1.72 -2.91
CA ILE A 91 2.65 -1.24 -1.68
C ILE A 91 1.79 -0.18 -0.98
N PHE A 92 1.79 -0.20 0.34
CA PHE A 92 1.28 0.85 1.21
C PHE A 92 2.46 1.63 1.81
N PRO A 93 2.84 2.78 1.23
CA PRO A 93 4.13 3.41 1.54
C PRO A 93 4.27 3.94 2.97
N ALA A 94 3.14 4.21 3.63
CA ALA A 94 3.11 4.63 5.03
C ALA A 94 3.64 3.54 5.99
N GLY A 95 3.52 2.25 5.60
CA GLY A 95 3.92 1.10 6.41
C GLY A 95 3.12 0.94 7.71
N ALA A 96 1.97 1.61 7.82
CA ALA A 96 1.07 1.54 8.98
C ALA A 96 -0.33 1.97 8.54
N ILE A 97 -1.35 1.53 9.27
CA ILE A 97 -2.75 1.93 9.04
C ILE A 97 -2.89 3.44 9.21
N SER A 98 -3.64 4.07 8.30
CA SER A 98 -3.98 5.50 8.37
C SER A 98 -4.78 5.81 9.63
N LEU A 99 -4.48 6.89 10.31
CA LEU A 99 -5.10 7.27 11.58
C LEU A 99 -5.51 8.73 11.58
N ALA A 100 -6.62 9.03 12.23
CA ALA A 100 -6.99 10.42 12.50
C ALA A 100 -6.00 11.05 13.48
N PRO A 101 -5.46 12.24 13.20
CA PRO A 101 -4.57 12.97 14.12
C PRO A 101 -5.24 13.22 15.47
N LYS A 102 -6.52 13.56 15.44
CA LYS A 102 -7.41 13.65 16.60
C LYS A 102 -8.35 12.43 16.62
N LEU A 103 -9.05 12.18 17.72
CA LEU A 103 -10.05 11.10 17.79
C LEU A 103 -11.21 11.29 16.80
N VAL A 104 -11.49 12.53 16.45
CA VAL A 104 -12.51 12.92 15.47
C VAL A 104 -11.81 13.60 14.30
N GLY A 105 -12.20 13.25 13.08
CA GLY A 105 -11.66 13.74 11.83
C GLY A 105 -11.21 12.62 10.91
N ASP A 106 -10.73 12.99 9.74
CA ASP A 106 -10.31 12.03 8.71
C ASP A 106 -8.98 11.36 9.05
N ALA A 107 -8.86 10.09 8.67
CA ALA A 107 -7.61 9.35 8.80
C ALA A 107 -6.67 9.70 7.64
N TYR A 108 -5.42 9.96 8.01
CA TYR A 108 -4.34 10.21 7.07
C TYR A 108 -3.15 9.31 7.36
N ASP A 109 -2.35 9.07 6.33
CA ASP A 109 -1.11 8.35 6.46
C ASP A 109 -0.07 9.18 7.23
N LYS A 110 0.76 8.48 7.98
CA LYS A 110 2.05 9.01 8.40
C LYS A 110 2.91 9.35 7.17
N GLU A 111 4.09 9.91 7.42
CA GLU A 111 5.06 10.16 6.36
C GLU A 111 5.34 8.88 5.55
N TRP A 112 5.26 8.98 4.23
CA TRP A 112 5.55 7.87 3.35
C TRP A 112 7.05 7.58 3.28
N LYS A 113 7.39 6.30 3.29
CA LYS A 113 8.77 5.83 3.17
C LYS A 113 9.27 5.95 1.72
N THR A 114 10.50 6.42 1.55
CA THR A 114 11.12 6.68 0.24
C THR A 114 11.34 5.42 -0.61
N PHE A 115 11.08 4.23 -0.07
CA PHE A 115 11.18 2.99 -0.83
C PHE A 115 10.15 2.93 -1.97
N ALA A 116 8.95 3.46 -1.79
CA ALA A 116 7.97 3.56 -2.88
C ALA A 116 8.50 4.41 -4.04
N ALA A 117 9.13 5.55 -3.76
CA ALA A 117 9.76 6.35 -4.82
C ALA A 117 10.95 5.63 -5.48
N LYS A 118 11.72 4.83 -4.73
CA LYS A 118 12.77 4.00 -5.32
C LYS A 118 12.21 3.00 -6.34
N LEU A 119 11.06 2.39 -6.08
CA LEU A 119 10.38 1.51 -7.03
C LEU A 119 9.80 2.31 -8.21
N ALA A 120 9.07 3.38 -7.91
CA ALA A 120 8.38 4.22 -8.89
C ALA A 120 9.31 4.89 -9.92
N THR A 121 10.58 5.13 -9.55
CA THR A 121 11.58 5.72 -10.44
C THR A 121 12.38 4.68 -11.24
N GLN A 122 12.06 3.40 -11.16
CA GLN A 122 12.65 2.41 -12.05
C GLN A 122 12.22 2.65 -13.50
N GLN A 123 13.05 2.20 -14.44
CA GLN A 123 12.79 2.38 -15.87
C GLN A 123 11.41 1.81 -16.26
N ASP A 124 10.69 2.55 -17.08
CA ASP A 124 9.39 2.19 -17.65
C ASP A 124 8.26 1.92 -16.64
N THR A 125 8.51 2.20 -15.34
CA THR A 125 7.50 1.98 -14.30
C THR A 125 6.36 2.98 -14.41
N VAL A 126 5.14 2.45 -14.46
CA VAL A 126 3.89 3.21 -14.32
C VAL A 126 3.39 3.05 -12.89
N THR A 127 3.31 4.13 -12.15
CA THR A 127 2.74 4.13 -10.78
C THR A 127 1.27 4.52 -10.83
N VAL A 128 0.41 3.66 -10.29
CA VAL A 128 -1.04 3.88 -10.21
C VAL A 128 -1.44 4.16 -8.76
N PRO A 129 -1.75 5.42 -8.41
CA PRO A 129 -2.16 5.76 -7.06
C PRO A 129 -3.65 5.47 -6.84
N PHE A 130 -3.97 4.87 -5.69
CA PHE A 130 -5.33 4.64 -5.23
C PHE A 130 -5.59 5.31 -3.88
N LEU A 131 -6.74 5.92 -3.74
CA LEU A 131 -7.23 6.46 -2.48
C LEU A 131 -8.40 5.62 -1.97
N PHE A 132 -8.22 4.97 -0.84
CA PHE A 132 -9.32 4.44 -0.04
C PHE A 132 -9.95 5.55 0.78
N SER A 133 -11.27 5.69 0.70
CA SER A 133 -12.05 6.60 1.51
C SER A 133 -12.59 5.89 2.76
N GLY A 134 -12.66 6.62 3.87
CA GLY A 134 -13.14 6.10 5.15
C GLY A 134 -12.01 5.73 6.11
N GLN A 135 -12.38 5.05 7.20
CA GLN A 135 -11.44 4.71 8.28
C GLN A 135 -12.03 3.68 9.22
N ASN A 136 -11.18 3.04 10.03
CA ASN A 136 -11.60 2.19 11.13
C ASN A 136 -12.37 2.98 12.20
N SER A 137 -13.18 2.27 13.01
CA SER A 137 -14.03 2.87 14.03
C SER A 137 -13.27 3.74 15.05
N LEU A 138 -13.98 4.65 15.70
CA LEU A 138 -13.42 5.45 16.79
C LEU A 138 -12.82 4.59 17.91
N LEU A 139 -13.41 3.42 18.18
CA LEU A 139 -12.87 2.48 19.15
C LEU A 139 -11.47 1.97 18.71
N PHE A 140 -11.33 1.59 17.44
CA PHE A 140 -10.02 1.21 16.89
C PHE A 140 -9.01 2.36 16.96
N GLN A 141 -9.43 3.57 16.57
CA GLN A 141 -8.60 4.77 16.61
C GLN A 141 -8.12 5.06 18.05
N ALA A 142 -8.99 4.95 19.04
CA ALA A 142 -8.64 5.13 20.44
C ALA A 142 -7.70 4.03 20.94
N ALA A 143 -8.02 2.77 20.66
CA ALA A 143 -7.20 1.62 21.03
C ALA A 143 -5.77 1.75 20.46
N ARG A 144 -5.64 2.20 19.20
CA ARG A 144 -4.35 2.38 18.53
C ARG A 144 -3.47 3.44 19.17
N LYS A 145 -4.08 4.46 19.80
CA LYS A 145 -3.35 5.49 20.57
C LYS A 145 -2.84 4.98 21.91
N ILE A 146 -3.50 3.96 22.48
CA ILE A 146 -3.13 3.36 23.77
C ILE A 146 -2.11 2.24 23.55
N SER A 147 -2.41 1.29 22.67
CA SER A 147 -1.57 0.12 22.43
C SER A 147 -1.80 -0.46 21.04
N LEU A 148 -0.70 -0.81 20.36
CA LEU A 148 -0.73 -1.51 19.07
C LEU A 148 -1.39 -2.89 19.21
N THR A 149 -1.07 -3.63 20.27
CA THR A 149 -1.64 -4.95 20.54
C THR A 149 -3.15 -4.87 20.74
N LEU A 150 -3.63 -3.88 21.49
CA LEU A 150 -5.08 -3.65 21.68
C LEU A 150 -5.77 -3.33 20.35
N ALA A 151 -5.17 -2.51 19.50
CA ALA A 151 -5.74 -2.22 18.19
C ALA A 151 -5.78 -3.48 17.30
N TYR A 152 -4.74 -4.30 17.29
CA TYR A 152 -4.72 -5.54 16.53
C TYR A 152 -5.76 -6.55 17.03
N SER A 153 -6.04 -6.61 18.33
CA SER A 153 -7.12 -7.46 18.86
C SER A 153 -8.51 -7.04 18.36
N LEU A 154 -8.68 -5.76 18.01
CA LEU A 154 -9.92 -5.26 17.42
C LEU A 154 -10.00 -5.41 15.91
N MET A 155 -8.90 -5.77 15.23
CA MET A 155 -8.83 -5.83 13.76
C MET A 155 -9.90 -6.77 13.17
N PHE A 156 -10.09 -7.94 13.77
CA PHE A 156 -11.10 -8.88 13.31
C PHE A 156 -12.52 -8.29 13.39
N ARG A 157 -12.82 -7.56 14.46
CA ARG A 157 -14.11 -6.85 14.61
C ARG A 157 -14.29 -5.77 13.53
N GLU A 158 -13.23 -5.02 13.20
CA GLU A 158 -13.29 -4.00 12.14
C GLU A 158 -13.53 -4.65 10.77
N ILE A 159 -12.86 -5.79 10.49
CA ILE A 159 -13.09 -6.58 9.27
C ILE A 159 -14.56 -7.05 9.19
N CYS A 160 -15.09 -7.64 10.28
CA CYS A 160 -16.47 -8.12 10.31
C CYS A 160 -17.50 -7.02 10.06
N LYS A 161 -17.24 -5.79 10.51
CA LYS A 161 -18.12 -4.64 10.25
C LYS A 161 -18.20 -4.24 8.77
N LEU A 162 -17.15 -4.55 8.00
CA LEU A 162 -17.11 -4.23 6.58
C LEU A 162 -17.78 -5.29 5.70
N ILE A 163 -18.11 -6.46 6.27
CA ILE A 163 -18.85 -7.51 5.53
C ILE A 163 -20.24 -6.97 5.16
N GLY A 164 -20.55 -7.02 3.87
CA GLY A 164 -21.81 -6.50 3.32
C GLY A 164 -21.86 -4.98 3.18
N SER A 165 -20.77 -4.26 3.47
CA SER A 165 -20.65 -2.82 3.25
C SER A 165 -19.92 -2.50 1.95
N THR A 166 -19.96 -1.23 1.56
CA THR A 166 -19.21 -0.73 0.39
C THR A 166 -17.91 -0.06 0.84
N VAL A 167 -16.79 -0.46 0.25
CA VAL A 167 -15.50 0.21 0.37
C VAL A 167 -15.28 1.08 -0.86
N SER A 168 -15.13 2.39 -0.66
CA SER A 168 -14.92 3.33 -1.75
C SER A 168 -13.42 3.43 -2.07
N LEU A 169 -13.09 3.19 -3.34
CA LEU A 169 -11.73 3.26 -3.88
C LEU A 169 -11.70 4.18 -5.09
N THR A 170 -10.83 5.18 -5.06
CA THR A 170 -10.64 6.13 -6.17
C THR A 170 -9.28 5.93 -6.79
N MET A 171 -9.23 5.57 -8.06
CA MET A 171 -8.00 5.54 -8.84
C MET A 171 -7.65 6.95 -9.31
N ARG A 172 -6.41 7.36 -9.11
CA ARG A 172 -5.86 8.63 -9.58
C ARG A 172 -5.12 8.44 -10.90
N ARG A 173 -4.84 9.56 -11.58
CA ARG A 173 -4.04 9.55 -12.81
C ARG A 173 -2.71 8.83 -12.56
N PRO A 174 -2.35 7.83 -13.39
CA PRO A 174 -1.05 7.19 -13.33
C PRO A 174 0.10 8.19 -13.51
N VAL A 175 1.24 7.89 -12.88
CA VAL A 175 2.46 8.70 -12.90
C VAL A 175 3.58 7.86 -13.50
N HIS A 176 4.28 8.39 -14.50
CA HIS A 176 5.39 7.70 -15.14
C HIS A 176 6.72 7.97 -14.41
N ALA A 177 7.63 7.01 -14.49
CA ALA A 177 8.94 7.07 -13.83
C ALA A 177 9.70 8.37 -14.14
N ASP A 178 9.62 8.86 -15.37
CA ASP A 178 10.35 10.07 -15.80
C ASP A 178 9.77 11.36 -15.16
N GLU A 179 8.45 11.41 -14.93
CA GLU A 179 7.82 12.51 -14.17
C GLU A 179 8.42 12.59 -12.76
N LEU A 180 8.64 11.43 -12.13
CA LEU A 180 9.20 11.35 -10.78
C LEU A 180 10.71 11.63 -10.74
N LYS A 181 11.46 11.18 -11.74
CA LYS A 181 12.91 11.47 -11.86
C LYS A 181 13.16 12.96 -12.03
N ALA A 182 12.30 13.67 -12.77
CA ALA A 182 12.39 15.11 -12.97
C ALA A 182 12.30 15.93 -11.66
N LEU A 183 11.75 15.35 -10.57
CA LEU A 183 11.70 15.99 -9.25
C LEU A 183 13.05 15.99 -8.52
N GLY A 184 14.09 15.36 -9.05
CA GLY A 184 15.48 15.46 -8.65
C GLY A 184 15.87 14.58 -7.44
N ASN A 185 14.95 14.24 -6.54
CA ASN A 185 15.28 13.40 -5.39
C ASN A 185 14.10 12.54 -4.92
N ARG A 186 14.42 11.44 -4.19
CA ARG A 186 13.41 10.48 -3.72
C ARG A 186 12.41 11.05 -2.73
N LYS A 187 12.80 12.03 -1.91
CA LYS A 187 11.89 12.62 -0.93
C LYS A 187 10.80 13.43 -1.64
N ALA A 188 11.18 14.25 -2.62
CA ALA A 188 10.24 15.00 -3.46
C ALA A 188 9.32 14.06 -4.25
N ALA A 189 9.86 13.00 -4.85
CA ALA A 189 9.06 11.98 -5.56
C ALA A 189 8.08 11.25 -4.62
N THR A 190 8.49 10.95 -3.38
CA THR A 190 7.61 10.33 -2.38
C THR A 190 6.47 11.26 -1.99
N GLN A 191 6.78 12.54 -1.73
CA GLN A 191 5.76 13.55 -1.40
C GLN A 191 4.79 13.76 -2.56
N TYR A 192 5.30 13.86 -3.79
CA TYR A 192 4.48 13.98 -4.98
C TYR A 192 3.50 12.81 -5.14
N LEU A 193 3.96 11.55 -4.97
CA LEU A 193 3.10 10.37 -5.03
C LEU A 193 2.02 10.40 -3.94
N ARG A 194 2.38 10.82 -2.72
CA ARG A 194 1.43 10.96 -1.63
C ARG A 194 0.38 12.02 -1.96
N ASP A 195 0.78 13.19 -2.40
CA ASP A 195 -0.12 14.30 -2.73
C ASP A 195 -1.04 13.94 -3.92
N ARG A 196 -0.50 13.24 -4.92
CA ARG A 196 -1.29 12.69 -6.03
C ARG A 196 -2.32 11.68 -5.52
N THR A 197 -1.96 10.78 -4.60
CA THR A 197 -2.88 9.79 -4.01
C THR A 197 -4.03 10.47 -3.29
N TYR A 198 -3.74 11.48 -2.48
CA TYR A 198 -4.76 12.24 -1.74
C TYR A 198 -5.53 13.27 -2.58
N GLY A 199 -5.14 13.50 -3.83
CA GLY A 199 -5.80 14.46 -4.72
C GLY A 199 -5.54 15.92 -4.32
N ILE A 200 -4.36 16.18 -3.78
CA ILE A 200 -3.89 17.53 -3.41
C ILE A 200 -3.27 18.23 -4.63
N LEU A 201 -2.86 17.45 -5.65
CA LEU A 201 -2.29 17.88 -6.93
C LEU A 201 -3.29 17.76 -8.06
#